data_60da7a62fd1df70ca3c02cedb350e734
#
_entry.id   60da7a62fd1df70ca3c02cedb350e734
#
_cell.length_a   1.000
_cell.length_b   1.000
_cell.length_c   1.000
_cell.angle_alpha   90.00
_cell.angle_beta   90.00
_cell.angle_gamma   90.00
#
_symmetry.space_group_name_H-M   'P 1'
#
loop_
_entity.id
_entity.type
_entity.pdbx_description
1 polymer ?
#
loop_
_entity_poly.entity_id
_entity_poly.type
_entity_poly.pdbx_seq_one_letter_code
_entity_poly.pdbx_strand_id
1 'polypeptide(L)'
;MRVMTLRAIAEACNGVYYGSEDNLDKEVTDITTDSRKVRNGGLFVAICGERTDGHQYIDNCFNDGALCVISEKELEGQTNSYIKVKSSLQALKDMALLYRNNLDIKVVGITGSVGKTSTKETISYVLNKKYKVLKTEGNFNNEIGLPLTVFRLRDDDEVAVLEMGISDFGEMDRLSKIAQPDISVITNIGLCHLENLKTRDGILKAKTEIFNNMKPDGIAILNGDDDKLITVDEVNGKKPERFGINYKDGVYAKDIENLGLSGTKFVISGLNCVDGCKDFEVTVPVPGHHMIYNALAAACVGAALELTSAQIADGIADLKTISGRNNIIKTSKYTLIDDCYNANPVSMKASVDVLDMAIGRKVCILGNMYELGENEKNLHYDVGQYIGTKNIDVLITIGDLARHIAMGTDDYMETHFGSYDCEIHSFDDMEEFNMAYSSILKDNDNILIKASHAMKFADIVELLSKDN
;
A
#
# COMPACT_ATOMS: atom_id res chain seq x y z
N MET A 1 -17.79 -17.42 4.87
CA MET A 1 -17.35 -16.83 6.16
C MET A 1 -17.49 -17.93 7.21
N ARG A 2 -16.55 -18.03 8.17
CA ARG A 2 -16.78 -18.91 9.33
C ARG A 2 -17.92 -18.38 10.15
N VAL A 3 -18.58 -19.30 10.84
CA VAL A 3 -19.79 -19.04 11.63
C VAL A 3 -19.55 -17.98 12.70
N MET A 4 -20.28 -16.88 12.61
CA MET A 4 -20.45 -15.90 13.68
C MET A 4 -21.93 -15.67 13.93
N THR A 5 -22.41 -16.08 15.11
CA THR A 5 -23.80 -15.84 15.53
C THR A 5 -23.99 -14.42 16.02
N LEU A 6 -25.22 -13.89 15.98
CA LEU A 6 -25.53 -12.57 16.53
C LEU A 6 -25.22 -12.50 18.03
N ARG A 7 -25.37 -13.61 18.77
CA ARG A 7 -24.99 -13.72 20.19
C ARG A 7 -23.49 -13.47 20.38
N ALA A 8 -22.63 -14.18 19.64
CA ALA A 8 -21.18 -14.03 19.74
C ALA A 8 -20.73 -12.62 19.35
N ILE A 9 -21.38 -12.02 18.35
CA ILE A 9 -21.12 -10.64 17.91
C ILE A 9 -21.51 -9.64 19.01
N ALA A 10 -22.71 -9.77 19.60
CA ALA A 10 -23.17 -8.89 20.67
C ALA A 10 -22.22 -8.93 21.89
N GLU A 11 -21.79 -10.14 22.28
CA GLU A 11 -20.83 -10.35 23.36
C GLU A 11 -19.46 -9.71 23.03
N ALA A 12 -18.91 -9.97 21.86
CA ALA A 12 -17.60 -9.43 21.45
C ALA A 12 -17.57 -7.91 21.41
N CYS A 13 -18.69 -7.28 20.99
CA CYS A 13 -18.81 -5.81 20.89
C CYS A 13 -19.27 -5.14 22.20
N ASN A 14 -19.52 -5.90 23.27
CA ASN A 14 -20.19 -5.40 24.47
C ASN A 14 -21.49 -4.63 24.13
N GLY A 15 -22.23 -5.13 23.14
CA GLY A 15 -23.44 -4.53 22.62
C GLY A 15 -24.71 -5.09 23.28
N VAL A 16 -25.78 -4.31 23.21
CA VAL A 16 -27.11 -4.73 23.66
C VAL A 16 -27.90 -5.16 22.43
N TYR A 17 -28.30 -6.42 22.39
CA TYR A 17 -29.13 -6.96 21.32
C TYR A 17 -30.60 -6.56 21.50
N TYR A 18 -31.22 -6.18 20.41
CA TYR A 18 -32.66 -5.93 20.26
C TYR A 18 -33.18 -6.76 19.10
N GLY A 19 -34.31 -7.45 19.29
CA GLY A 19 -34.94 -8.29 18.28
C GLY A 19 -35.48 -9.58 18.87
N SER A 20 -35.92 -10.53 18.00
CA SER A 20 -36.37 -11.86 18.46
C SER A 20 -35.21 -12.69 18.97
N GLU A 21 -35.38 -13.36 20.11
CA GLU A 21 -34.40 -14.31 20.65
C GLU A 21 -34.08 -15.45 19.67
N ASP A 22 -35.04 -15.85 18.82
CA ASP A 22 -34.83 -16.87 17.78
C ASP A 22 -33.77 -16.47 16.74
N ASN A 23 -33.42 -15.21 16.67
CA ASN A 23 -32.39 -14.72 15.74
C ASN A 23 -30.99 -14.70 16.36
N LEU A 24 -30.85 -14.77 17.69
CA LEU A 24 -29.55 -14.66 18.38
C LEU A 24 -28.53 -15.72 17.93
N ASP A 25 -28.98 -16.91 17.64
CA ASP A 25 -28.13 -18.04 17.24
C ASP A 25 -28.04 -18.18 15.71
N LYS A 26 -28.65 -17.23 14.95
CA LYS A 26 -28.48 -17.18 13.49
C LYS A 26 -27.09 -16.67 13.14
N GLU A 27 -26.56 -17.27 12.09
CA GLU A 27 -25.24 -16.97 11.55
C GLU A 27 -25.30 -15.83 10.55
N VAL A 28 -24.33 -14.94 10.62
CA VAL A 28 -24.13 -13.85 9.67
C VAL A 28 -23.41 -14.37 8.43
N THR A 29 -23.92 -14.06 7.25
CA THR A 29 -23.35 -14.50 5.97
C THR A 29 -22.25 -13.57 5.44
N ASP A 30 -22.33 -12.27 5.78
CA ASP A 30 -21.40 -11.22 5.34
C ASP A 30 -21.46 -10.03 6.30
N ILE A 31 -20.39 -9.23 6.34
CA ILE A 31 -20.32 -7.97 7.12
C ILE A 31 -19.87 -6.86 6.21
N THR A 32 -20.61 -5.76 6.17
CA THR A 32 -20.31 -4.60 5.33
C THR A 32 -20.62 -3.29 6.03
N THR A 33 -19.87 -2.24 5.67
CA THR A 33 -20.12 -0.84 6.02
C THR A 33 -20.73 -0.05 4.86
N ASP A 34 -20.88 -0.67 3.67
CA ASP A 34 -21.47 -0.08 2.48
C ASP A 34 -22.91 -0.61 2.30
N SER A 35 -23.91 0.25 2.53
CA SER A 35 -25.32 -0.12 2.45
C SER A 35 -25.73 -0.74 1.09
N ARG A 36 -25.04 -0.35 0.00
CA ARG A 36 -25.31 -0.87 -1.36
C ARG A 36 -24.81 -2.31 -1.57
N LYS A 37 -23.99 -2.82 -0.65
CA LYS A 37 -23.39 -4.18 -0.70
C LYS A 37 -24.05 -5.15 0.26
N VAL A 38 -25.09 -4.74 0.97
CA VAL A 38 -25.85 -5.60 1.86
C VAL A 38 -26.44 -6.78 1.06
N ARG A 39 -26.36 -7.97 1.65
CA ARG A 39 -26.90 -9.21 1.08
C ARG A 39 -27.81 -9.89 2.10
N ASN A 40 -28.66 -10.78 1.60
CA ASN A 40 -29.55 -11.54 2.47
C ASN A 40 -28.78 -12.34 3.53
N GLY A 41 -29.15 -12.15 4.79
CA GLY A 41 -28.46 -12.73 5.95
C GLY A 41 -27.19 -12.00 6.38
N GLY A 42 -26.84 -10.88 5.73
CA GLY A 42 -25.67 -10.06 6.06
C GLY A 42 -25.88 -9.16 7.28
N LEU A 43 -24.79 -8.62 7.79
CA LEU A 43 -24.76 -7.62 8.86
C LEU A 43 -24.23 -6.30 8.33
N PHE A 44 -25.00 -5.23 8.54
CA PHE A 44 -24.59 -3.87 8.20
C PHE A 44 -24.04 -3.14 9.43
N VAL A 45 -22.91 -2.49 9.31
CA VAL A 45 -22.32 -1.65 10.36
C VAL A 45 -22.54 -0.18 10.03
N ALA A 46 -23.45 0.48 10.75
CA ALA A 46 -23.74 1.89 10.56
C ALA A 46 -22.66 2.75 11.22
N ILE A 47 -21.68 3.21 10.43
CA ILE A 47 -20.60 4.09 10.89
C ILE A 47 -21.00 5.54 10.61
N CYS A 48 -20.80 6.41 11.61
CA CYS A 48 -20.87 7.85 11.43
C CYS A 48 -19.52 8.37 10.91
N GLY A 49 -19.45 8.71 9.63
CA GLY A 49 -18.28 9.28 9.00
C GLY A 49 -18.37 10.82 8.89
N GLU A 50 -17.27 11.45 8.48
CA GLU A 50 -17.19 12.92 8.35
C GLU A 50 -18.20 13.51 7.35
N ARG A 51 -18.51 12.78 6.27
CA ARG A 51 -19.38 13.24 5.17
C ARG A 51 -20.78 12.62 5.21
N THR A 52 -20.94 11.48 5.85
CA THR A 52 -22.16 10.67 5.76
C THR A 52 -22.37 9.88 7.03
N ASP A 53 -23.57 9.91 7.58
CA ASP A 53 -23.97 9.06 8.70
C ASP A 53 -24.63 7.77 8.16
N GLY A 54 -24.00 6.62 8.39
CA GLY A 54 -24.49 5.30 7.96
C GLY A 54 -25.86 4.94 8.52
N HIS A 55 -26.26 5.52 9.64
CA HIS A 55 -27.54 5.24 10.28
C HIS A 55 -28.76 5.60 9.40
N GLN A 56 -28.61 6.56 8.50
CA GLN A 56 -29.69 6.94 7.55
C GLN A 56 -30.05 5.84 6.55
N TYR A 57 -29.21 4.81 6.40
CA TYR A 57 -29.42 3.71 5.44
C TYR A 57 -29.95 2.44 6.09
N ILE A 58 -30.20 2.41 7.40
CA ILE A 58 -30.56 1.21 8.16
C ILE A 58 -31.82 0.56 7.60
N ASP A 59 -32.89 1.34 7.34
CA ASP A 59 -34.15 0.80 6.82
C ASP A 59 -33.97 0.20 5.43
N ASN A 60 -33.17 0.80 4.58
CA ASN A 60 -32.84 0.25 3.27
C ASN A 60 -32.09 -1.08 3.41
N CYS A 61 -31.13 -1.15 4.33
CA CYS A 61 -30.37 -2.39 4.59
C CYS A 61 -31.29 -3.54 5.04
N PHE A 62 -32.28 -3.26 5.86
CA PHE A 62 -33.27 -4.29 6.24
C PHE A 62 -34.13 -4.71 5.06
N ASN A 63 -34.57 -3.75 4.20
CA ASN A 63 -35.32 -4.07 2.99
C ASN A 63 -34.49 -4.92 2.00
N ASP A 64 -33.16 -4.74 1.97
CA ASP A 64 -32.22 -5.49 1.14
C ASP A 64 -31.84 -6.85 1.78
N GLY A 65 -32.41 -7.18 2.96
CA GLY A 65 -32.29 -8.49 3.59
C GLY A 65 -31.22 -8.60 4.66
N ALA A 66 -30.75 -7.48 5.24
CA ALA A 66 -29.86 -7.55 6.40
C ALA A 66 -30.50 -8.36 7.53
N LEU A 67 -29.77 -9.33 8.07
CA LEU A 67 -30.16 -10.08 9.25
C LEU A 67 -30.10 -9.21 10.51
N CYS A 68 -29.12 -8.33 10.59
CA CYS A 68 -28.86 -7.48 11.73
C CYS A 68 -28.10 -6.20 11.33
N VAL A 69 -28.22 -5.18 12.16
CA VAL A 69 -27.48 -3.92 12.02
C VAL A 69 -26.74 -3.61 13.32
N ILE A 70 -25.51 -3.11 13.22
CA ILE A 70 -24.81 -2.45 14.32
C ILE A 70 -25.14 -0.97 14.30
N SER A 71 -25.59 -0.42 15.42
CA SER A 71 -26.00 0.99 15.55
C SER A 71 -25.48 1.59 16.85
N GLU A 72 -25.07 2.86 16.79
CA GLU A 72 -24.75 3.65 17.98
C GLU A 72 -26.02 4.26 18.63
N LYS A 73 -27.10 4.28 17.86
CA LYS A 73 -28.39 4.87 18.26
C LYS A 73 -29.39 3.78 18.62
N GLU A 74 -30.28 4.09 19.53
CA GLU A 74 -31.49 3.28 19.73
C GLU A 74 -32.45 3.51 18.57
N LEU A 75 -32.97 2.42 18.01
CA LEU A 75 -33.84 2.45 16.85
C LEU A 75 -35.30 2.30 17.33
N GLU A 76 -35.93 3.43 17.64
CA GLU A 76 -37.31 3.45 18.15
C GLU A 76 -38.28 2.81 17.14
N GLY A 77 -39.13 1.90 17.62
CA GLY A 77 -40.12 1.20 16.79
C GLY A 77 -39.56 0.15 15.83
N GLN A 78 -38.23 -0.10 15.82
CA GLN A 78 -37.64 -1.11 14.95
C GLN A 78 -37.96 -2.52 15.47
N THR A 79 -38.48 -3.37 14.59
CA THR A 79 -38.80 -4.78 14.90
C THR A 79 -37.75 -5.77 14.39
N ASN A 80 -36.88 -5.33 13.46
CA ASN A 80 -35.75 -6.13 12.98
C ASN A 80 -34.63 -6.16 14.01
N SER A 81 -33.77 -7.18 13.91
CA SER A 81 -32.66 -7.36 14.83
C SER A 81 -31.57 -6.30 14.67
N TYR A 82 -31.19 -5.65 15.75
CA TYR A 82 -30.03 -4.79 15.78
C TYR A 82 -29.23 -4.93 17.10
N ILE A 83 -27.96 -4.58 17.04
CA ILE A 83 -27.08 -4.54 18.21
C ILE A 83 -26.67 -3.09 18.43
N LYS A 84 -27.06 -2.52 19.58
CA LYS A 84 -26.68 -1.19 20.00
C LYS A 84 -25.32 -1.23 20.67
N VAL A 85 -24.40 -0.42 20.18
CA VAL A 85 -23.02 -0.33 20.67
C VAL A 85 -22.67 1.12 21.03
N LYS A 86 -21.56 1.32 21.75
CA LYS A 86 -21.04 2.67 22.03
C LYS A 86 -20.33 3.29 20.83
N SER A 87 -19.68 2.47 20.01
CA SER A 87 -18.97 2.87 18.79
C SER A 87 -19.05 1.77 17.75
N SER A 88 -19.62 2.09 16.60
CA SER A 88 -19.72 1.17 15.46
C SER A 88 -18.35 0.84 14.87
N LEU A 89 -17.42 1.79 14.89
CA LEU A 89 -16.04 1.56 14.45
C LEU A 89 -15.30 0.59 15.37
N GLN A 90 -15.50 0.71 16.70
CA GLN A 90 -14.91 -0.24 17.64
C GLN A 90 -15.55 -1.62 17.49
N ALA A 91 -16.87 -1.69 17.33
CA ALA A 91 -17.58 -2.94 17.09
C ALA A 91 -17.09 -3.66 15.82
N LEU A 92 -16.81 -2.92 14.74
CA LEU A 92 -16.23 -3.49 13.52
C LEU A 92 -14.87 -4.15 13.79
N LYS A 93 -14.03 -3.51 14.60
CA LYS A 93 -12.71 -4.06 15.02
C LYS A 93 -12.85 -5.28 15.92
N ASP A 94 -13.76 -5.23 16.88
CA ASP A 94 -14.01 -6.34 17.81
C ASP A 94 -14.55 -7.58 17.10
N MET A 95 -15.46 -7.39 16.14
CA MET A 95 -15.95 -8.46 15.25
C MET A 95 -14.82 -9.06 14.40
N ALA A 96 -13.94 -8.20 13.86
CA ALA A 96 -12.82 -8.67 13.06
C ALA A 96 -11.81 -9.48 13.90
N LEU A 97 -11.57 -9.05 15.14
CA LEU A 97 -10.74 -9.80 16.10
C LEU A 97 -11.38 -11.14 16.45
N LEU A 98 -12.68 -11.17 16.75
CA LEU A 98 -13.44 -12.42 16.97
C LEU A 98 -13.30 -13.35 15.77
N TYR A 99 -13.52 -12.84 14.57
CA TYR A 99 -13.40 -13.63 13.33
C TYR A 99 -12.00 -14.18 13.13
N ARG A 100 -10.96 -13.31 13.29
CA ARG A 100 -9.55 -13.67 13.16
C ARG A 100 -9.14 -14.77 14.13
N ASN A 101 -9.61 -14.71 15.40
CA ASN A 101 -9.29 -15.70 16.43
C ASN A 101 -9.86 -17.11 16.12
N ASN A 102 -10.86 -17.19 15.27
CA ASN A 102 -11.46 -18.47 14.84
C ASN A 102 -10.75 -19.07 13.61
N LEU A 103 -9.71 -18.42 13.06
CA LEU A 103 -8.98 -18.85 11.87
C LEU A 103 -7.60 -19.36 12.24
N ASP A 104 -7.26 -20.56 11.76
CA ASP A 104 -5.91 -21.12 11.87
C ASP A 104 -5.17 -20.91 10.55
N ILE A 105 -4.70 -19.69 10.35
CA ILE A 105 -3.96 -19.26 9.14
C ILE A 105 -2.73 -18.46 9.53
N LYS A 106 -1.71 -18.48 8.68
CA LYS A 106 -0.54 -17.61 8.82
C LYS A 106 -0.85 -16.19 8.36
N VAL A 107 -0.37 -15.19 9.09
CA VAL A 107 -0.56 -13.78 8.76
C VAL A 107 0.78 -13.09 8.57
N VAL A 108 0.96 -12.49 7.40
CA VAL A 108 2.07 -11.57 7.09
C VAL A 108 1.53 -10.14 7.16
N GLY A 109 1.98 -9.38 8.15
CA GLY A 109 1.66 -7.96 8.31
C GLY A 109 2.73 -7.09 7.64
N ILE A 110 2.33 -6.10 6.86
CA ILE A 110 3.25 -5.24 6.12
C ILE A 110 2.96 -3.78 6.39
N THR A 111 3.99 -3.03 6.79
CA THR A 111 3.93 -1.57 6.89
C THR A 111 5.19 -0.91 6.34
N GLY A 112 5.22 0.41 6.34
CA GLY A 112 6.34 1.23 5.90
C GLY A 112 5.87 2.58 5.37
N SER A 113 6.77 3.48 5.12
CA SER A 113 6.45 4.79 4.56
C SER A 113 6.12 4.68 3.06
N VAL A 114 6.92 3.94 2.31
CA VAL A 114 6.80 3.73 0.87
C VAL A 114 6.92 2.23 0.56
N GLY A 115 6.32 1.78 -0.56
CA GLY A 115 6.50 0.42 -1.07
C GLY A 115 5.61 -0.66 -0.45
N LYS A 116 4.75 -0.34 0.51
CA LYS A 116 3.84 -1.31 1.17
C LYS A 116 3.07 -2.18 0.17
N THR A 117 2.36 -1.54 -0.76
CA THR A 117 1.51 -2.24 -1.74
C THR A 117 2.34 -3.09 -2.69
N SER A 118 3.45 -2.56 -3.21
CA SER A 118 4.34 -3.33 -4.10
C SER A 118 4.97 -4.51 -3.37
N THR A 119 5.40 -4.33 -2.11
CA THR A 119 5.91 -5.42 -1.26
C THR A 119 4.84 -6.47 -0.99
N LYS A 120 3.60 -6.05 -0.64
CA LYS A 120 2.44 -6.94 -0.46
C LYS A 120 2.18 -7.79 -1.70
N GLU A 121 2.19 -7.17 -2.87
CA GLU A 121 1.99 -7.88 -4.13
C GLU A 121 3.12 -8.88 -4.38
N THR A 122 4.39 -8.44 -4.25
CA THR A 122 5.54 -9.33 -4.46
C THR A 122 5.51 -10.53 -3.51
N ILE A 123 5.24 -10.31 -2.22
CA ILE A 123 5.06 -11.38 -1.23
C ILE A 123 3.93 -12.31 -1.65
N SER A 124 2.80 -11.77 -2.09
CA SER A 124 1.64 -12.58 -2.50
C SER A 124 1.94 -13.43 -3.72
N TYR A 125 2.66 -12.90 -4.73
CA TYR A 125 3.09 -13.68 -5.90
C TYR A 125 4.03 -14.83 -5.51
N VAL A 126 4.97 -14.59 -4.62
CA VAL A 126 5.89 -15.61 -4.10
C VAL A 126 5.11 -16.69 -3.34
N LEU A 127 4.25 -16.29 -2.39
CA LEU A 127 3.54 -17.25 -1.55
C LEU A 127 2.49 -18.07 -2.33
N ASN A 128 1.89 -17.50 -3.38
CA ASN A 128 0.95 -18.22 -4.26
C ASN A 128 1.59 -19.40 -5.01
N LYS A 129 2.93 -19.57 -4.97
CA LYS A 129 3.59 -20.76 -5.52
C LYS A 129 3.43 -22.00 -4.64
N LYS A 130 2.98 -21.83 -3.40
CA LYS A 130 2.81 -22.94 -2.45
C LYS A 130 1.48 -22.89 -1.72
N TYR A 131 0.94 -21.71 -1.43
CA TYR A 131 -0.20 -21.48 -0.57
C TYR A 131 -1.38 -20.82 -1.29
N LYS A 132 -2.59 -21.04 -0.78
CA LYS A 132 -3.73 -20.19 -1.11
C LYS A 132 -3.69 -18.91 -0.30
N VAL A 133 -3.46 -17.77 -0.97
CA VAL A 133 -3.19 -16.48 -0.34
C VAL A 133 -4.37 -15.53 -0.50
N LEU A 134 -4.87 -14.99 0.61
CA LEU A 134 -5.71 -13.80 0.60
C LEU A 134 -4.83 -12.59 0.92
N LYS A 135 -5.00 -11.50 0.16
CA LYS A 135 -4.27 -10.24 0.39
C LYS A 135 -5.21 -9.05 0.52
N THR A 136 -4.71 -7.96 1.14
CA THR A 136 -5.38 -6.67 1.13
C THR A 136 -5.60 -6.18 -0.30
N GLU A 137 -6.83 -5.85 -0.65
CA GLU A 137 -7.20 -5.23 -1.93
C GLU A 137 -7.25 -3.70 -1.82
N GLY A 138 -6.85 -3.02 -2.90
CA GLY A 138 -6.88 -1.56 -2.96
C GLY A 138 -6.16 -0.91 -1.76
N ASN A 139 -6.87 -0.01 -1.10
CA ASN A 139 -6.40 0.71 0.10
C ASN A 139 -7.11 0.27 1.39
N PHE A 140 -7.64 -0.96 1.46
CA PHE A 140 -8.27 -1.50 2.66
C PHE A 140 -7.24 -1.84 3.75
N ASN A 141 -6.39 -0.87 4.10
CA ASN A 141 -5.24 -1.02 4.99
C ASN A 141 -5.34 -0.21 6.29
N ASN A 142 -6.47 0.46 6.54
CA ASN A 142 -6.73 1.27 7.73
C ASN A 142 -7.71 0.58 8.70
N GLU A 143 -8.15 1.31 9.75
CA GLU A 143 -9.02 0.80 10.82
C GLU A 143 -10.43 0.34 10.37
N ILE A 144 -10.85 0.67 9.15
CA ILE A 144 -12.08 0.16 8.52
C ILE A 144 -11.73 -0.95 7.51
N GLY A 145 -10.73 -0.70 6.68
CA GLY A 145 -10.37 -1.58 5.56
C GLY A 145 -9.77 -2.91 6.01
N LEU A 146 -8.91 -2.91 7.03
CA LEU A 146 -8.32 -4.15 7.54
C LEU A 146 -9.38 -5.10 8.12
N PRO A 147 -10.33 -4.68 8.99
CA PRO A 147 -11.46 -5.51 9.40
C PRO A 147 -12.23 -6.12 8.21
N LEU A 148 -12.59 -5.29 7.22
CA LEU A 148 -13.30 -5.77 6.03
C LEU A 148 -12.49 -6.77 5.22
N THR A 149 -11.16 -6.62 5.17
CA THR A 149 -10.26 -7.61 4.55
C THR A 149 -10.26 -8.92 5.33
N VAL A 150 -10.22 -8.87 6.66
CA VAL A 150 -10.24 -10.04 7.53
C VAL A 150 -11.54 -10.84 7.37
N PHE A 151 -12.70 -10.20 7.24
CA PHE A 151 -13.97 -10.92 6.99
C PHE A 151 -14.03 -11.63 5.63
N ARG A 152 -13.13 -11.35 4.70
CA ARG A 152 -13.03 -12.06 3.43
C ARG A 152 -12.29 -13.39 3.51
N LEU A 153 -11.51 -13.62 4.58
CA LEU A 153 -10.81 -14.88 4.81
C LEU A 153 -11.78 -16.06 4.86
N ARG A 154 -11.37 -17.19 4.32
CA ARG A 154 -12.12 -18.45 4.26
C ARG A 154 -11.30 -19.57 4.88
N ASP A 155 -11.96 -20.70 5.17
CA ASP A 155 -11.33 -21.87 5.81
C ASP A 155 -10.25 -22.53 4.94
N ASP A 156 -10.29 -22.30 3.64
CA ASP A 156 -9.33 -22.83 2.68
C ASP A 156 -8.20 -21.82 2.32
N ASP A 157 -8.23 -20.61 2.87
CA ASP A 157 -7.08 -19.72 2.81
C ASP A 157 -6.03 -20.16 3.82
N GLU A 158 -4.77 -20.22 3.38
CA GLU A 158 -3.66 -20.71 4.20
C GLU A 158 -2.79 -19.56 4.74
N VAL A 159 -2.70 -18.47 3.96
CA VAL A 159 -1.92 -17.28 4.33
C VAL A 159 -2.72 -16.01 4.04
N ALA A 160 -2.71 -15.08 4.99
CA ALA A 160 -3.19 -13.71 4.77
C ALA A 160 -2.01 -12.73 4.68
N VAL A 161 -1.96 -11.93 3.62
CA VAL A 161 -0.97 -10.85 3.44
C VAL A 161 -1.68 -9.51 3.64
N LEU A 162 -1.49 -8.92 4.83
CA LEU A 162 -2.25 -7.76 5.29
C LEU A 162 -1.37 -6.50 5.27
N GLU A 163 -1.72 -5.57 4.38
CA GLU A 163 -1.12 -4.23 4.36
C GLU A 163 -1.72 -3.39 5.49
N MET A 164 -0.88 -2.71 6.28
CA MET A 164 -1.27 -1.85 7.39
C MET A 164 -0.71 -0.44 7.19
N GLY A 165 -1.62 0.49 6.91
CA GLY A 165 -1.35 1.92 6.74
C GLY A 165 -1.82 2.69 7.97
N ILE A 166 -1.00 3.66 8.40
CA ILE A 166 -1.29 4.53 9.55
C ILE A 166 -0.98 5.97 9.23
N SER A 167 -1.68 6.86 9.90
CA SER A 167 -1.47 8.30 9.87
C SER A 167 -1.14 8.88 11.26
N ASP A 168 -1.43 8.16 12.35
CA ASP A 168 -1.23 8.63 13.72
C ASP A 168 -0.74 7.51 14.65
N PHE A 169 -0.29 7.90 15.84
CA PHE A 169 0.14 6.98 16.90
C PHE A 169 -1.01 6.09 17.40
N GLY A 170 -0.68 4.85 17.76
CA GLY A 170 -1.63 3.87 18.28
C GLY A 170 -2.54 3.23 17.22
N GLU A 171 -2.59 3.75 15.98
CA GLU A 171 -3.34 3.10 14.90
C GLU A 171 -2.74 1.73 14.56
N MET A 172 -1.41 1.64 14.49
CA MET A 172 -0.73 0.39 14.18
C MET A 172 -0.94 -0.66 15.26
N ASP A 173 -0.95 -0.26 16.54
CA ASP A 173 -1.28 -1.17 17.65
C ASP A 173 -2.69 -1.76 17.49
N ARG A 174 -3.68 -0.93 17.16
CA ARG A 174 -5.06 -1.38 16.92
C ARG A 174 -5.18 -2.31 15.70
N LEU A 175 -4.45 -2.02 14.61
CA LEU A 175 -4.42 -2.86 13.43
C LEU A 175 -3.72 -4.20 13.70
N SER A 176 -2.57 -4.17 14.36
CA SER A 176 -1.81 -5.38 14.70
C SER A 176 -2.56 -6.29 15.67
N LYS A 177 -3.38 -5.71 16.56
CA LYS A 177 -4.26 -6.48 17.46
C LYS A 177 -5.27 -7.32 16.70
N ILE A 178 -5.81 -6.81 15.59
CA ILE A 178 -6.71 -7.56 14.73
C ILE A 178 -5.94 -8.58 13.89
N ALA A 179 -4.83 -8.16 13.27
CA ALA A 179 -4.06 -9.00 12.35
C ALA A 179 -3.35 -10.16 13.07
N GLN A 180 -2.78 -9.92 14.26
CA GLN A 180 -1.96 -10.86 15.02
C GLN A 180 -0.90 -11.54 14.12
N PRO A 181 0.07 -10.78 13.56
CA PRO A 181 0.94 -11.30 12.53
C PRO A 181 1.88 -12.41 13.06
N ASP A 182 2.06 -13.44 12.24
CA ASP A 182 3.15 -14.43 12.40
C ASP A 182 4.46 -13.87 11.84
N ILE A 183 4.38 -13.03 10.79
CA ILE A 183 5.52 -12.36 10.18
C ILE A 183 5.17 -10.88 10.02
N SER A 184 6.06 -9.99 10.45
CA SER A 184 5.90 -8.54 10.31
C SER A 184 7.02 -7.97 9.44
N VAL A 185 6.66 -7.25 8.38
CA VAL A 185 7.61 -6.62 7.44
C VAL A 185 7.50 -5.12 7.54
N ILE A 186 8.62 -4.42 7.74
CA ILE A 186 8.69 -2.96 7.62
C ILE A 186 9.63 -2.60 6.48
N THR A 187 9.09 -1.93 5.44
CA THR A 187 9.83 -1.65 4.21
C THR A 187 10.84 -0.54 4.36
N ASN A 188 10.45 0.58 4.98
CA ASN A 188 11.31 1.75 5.23
C ASN A 188 10.64 2.77 6.17
N ILE A 189 11.46 3.72 6.68
CA ILE A 189 11.04 4.88 7.49
C ILE A 189 11.41 6.15 6.75
N GLY A 190 10.54 6.59 5.85
CA GLY A 190 10.66 7.82 5.08
C GLY A 190 9.85 8.99 5.67
N LEU A 191 9.76 10.07 4.92
CA LEU A 191 8.98 11.26 5.26
C LEU A 191 7.53 11.09 4.79
N CYS A 192 6.66 10.65 5.68
CA CYS A 192 5.21 10.55 5.45
C CYS A 192 4.46 10.89 6.74
N HIS A 193 3.24 11.43 6.61
CA HIS A 193 2.38 11.79 7.75
C HIS A 193 3.10 12.64 8.82
N LEU A 194 4.01 13.53 8.39
CA LEU A 194 4.80 14.38 9.30
C LEU A 194 3.93 15.34 10.11
N GLU A 195 2.75 15.67 9.61
CA GLU A 195 1.79 16.50 10.33
C GLU A 195 1.43 15.90 11.69
N ASN A 196 1.20 14.59 11.77
CA ASN A 196 0.81 13.88 12.99
C ASN A 196 2.04 13.27 13.71
N LEU A 197 2.90 12.58 12.98
CA LEU A 197 4.02 11.82 13.55
C LEU A 197 5.28 12.68 13.80
N LYS A 198 5.31 13.93 13.34
CA LYS A 198 6.29 15.00 13.61
C LYS A 198 7.70 14.73 13.05
N THR A 199 8.29 13.57 13.32
CA THR A 199 9.67 13.25 12.97
C THR A 199 9.80 11.82 12.42
N ARG A 200 10.93 11.50 11.77
CA ARG A 200 11.23 10.12 11.37
C ARG A 200 11.31 9.16 12.58
N ASP A 201 11.75 9.63 13.75
CA ASP A 201 11.72 8.81 14.97
C ASP A 201 10.28 8.55 15.44
N GLY A 202 9.39 9.54 15.31
CA GLY A 202 7.95 9.36 15.52
C GLY A 202 7.35 8.34 14.54
N ILE A 203 7.73 8.38 13.26
CA ILE A 203 7.29 7.42 12.24
C ILE A 203 7.82 6.01 12.58
N LEU A 204 9.10 5.88 12.98
CA LEU A 204 9.66 4.61 13.44
C LEU A 204 8.85 4.06 14.62
N LYS A 205 8.63 4.89 15.66
CA LYS A 205 7.85 4.50 16.83
C LYS A 205 6.45 4.02 16.49
N ALA A 206 5.72 4.77 15.66
CA ALA A 206 4.37 4.42 15.27
C ALA A 206 4.31 3.12 14.44
N LYS A 207 5.27 2.90 13.53
CA LYS A 207 5.28 1.70 12.68
C LYS A 207 5.75 0.45 13.41
N THR A 208 6.65 0.58 14.41
CA THR A 208 7.10 -0.54 15.23
C THR A 208 6.03 -1.05 16.21
N GLU A 209 4.93 -0.31 16.42
CA GLU A 209 3.75 -0.83 17.11
C GLU A 209 3.16 -2.10 16.45
N ILE A 210 3.51 -2.39 15.18
CA ILE A 210 3.13 -3.65 14.51
C ILE A 210 3.58 -4.89 15.29
N PHE A 211 4.64 -4.77 16.07
CA PHE A 211 5.20 -5.85 16.87
C PHE A 211 4.43 -6.11 18.17
N ASN A 212 3.64 -5.15 18.67
CA ASN A 212 2.96 -5.24 19.96
C ASN A 212 2.04 -6.47 20.08
N ASN A 213 1.41 -6.85 18.97
CA ASN A 213 0.47 -7.97 18.91
C ASN A 213 0.93 -9.09 17.96
N MET A 214 2.21 -9.13 17.62
CA MET A 214 2.80 -10.21 16.85
C MET A 214 2.79 -11.50 17.68
N LYS A 215 2.65 -12.65 17.02
CA LYS A 215 2.73 -13.97 17.70
C LYS A 215 4.07 -14.12 18.44
N PRO A 216 4.11 -14.83 19.59
CA PRO A 216 5.36 -14.97 20.37
C PRO A 216 6.54 -15.55 19.58
N ASP A 217 6.24 -16.48 18.66
CA ASP A 217 7.25 -17.08 17.77
C ASP A 217 7.41 -16.34 16.43
N GLY A 218 6.72 -15.19 16.29
CA GLY A 218 6.72 -14.42 15.05
C GLY A 218 8.10 -13.91 14.65
N ILE A 219 8.23 -13.60 13.36
CA ILE A 219 9.46 -13.15 12.70
C ILE A 219 9.31 -11.71 12.28
N ALA A 220 10.20 -10.83 12.70
CA ALA A 220 10.31 -9.46 12.20
C ALA A 220 11.33 -9.42 11.04
N ILE A 221 10.94 -8.85 9.91
CA ILE A 221 11.74 -8.70 8.69
C ILE A 221 11.89 -7.23 8.38
N LEU A 222 13.12 -6.71 8.42
CA LEU A 222 13.42 -5.28 8.35
C LEU A 222 14.41 -4.96 7.23
N ASN A 223 14.23 -3.81 6.60
CA ASN A 223 15.21 -3.28 5.65
C ASN A 223 16.47 -2.82 6.40
N GLY A 224 17.60 -3.51 6.19
CA GLY A 224 18.89 -3.22 6.81
C GLY A 224 19.61 -2.00 6.23
N ASP A 225 19.18 -1.51 5.05
CA ASP A 225 19.71 -0.29 4.45
C ASP A 225 18.98 0.99 4.93
N ASP A 226 17.90 0.83 5.70
CA ASP A 226 17.19 1.97 6.29
C ASP A 226 17.86 2.37 7.61
N ASP A 227 18.31 3.63 7.69
CA ASP A 227 19.06 4.20 8.83
C ASP A 227 18.27 4.20 10.15
N LYS A 228 16.93 4.12 10.09
CA LYS A 228 16.08 4.01 11.27
C LYS A 228 15.79 2.55 11.64
N LEU A 229 15.48 1.70 10.66
CA LEU A 229 15.19 0.30 10.93
C LEU A 229 16.41 -0.48 11.40
N ILE A 230 17.62 -0.09 10.98
CA ILE A 230 18.86 -0.72 11.45
C ILE A 230 19.07 -0.58 12.96
N THR A 231 18.45 0.42 13.61
CA THR A 231 18.53 0.66 15.06
C THR A 231 17.59 -0.24 15.88
N VAL A 232 16.72 -1.03 15.25
CA VAL A 232 15.83 -1.97 15.94
C VAL A 232 16.58 -3.28 16.16
N ASP A 233 17.25 -3.43 17.29
CA ASP A 233 18.12 -4.56 17.57
C ASP A 233 17.39 -5.84 17.97
N GLU A 234 16.20 -5.70 18.55
CA GLU A 234 15.42 -6.81 19.09
C GLU A 234 13.91 -6.58 18.94
N VAL A 235 13.18 -7.66 18.62
CA VAL A 235 11.72 -7.73 18.60
C VAL A 235 11.29 -9.00 19.33
N ASN A 236 10.52 -8.87 20.42
CA ASN A 236 10.03 -9.99 21.24
C ASN A 236 11.15 -10.97 21.68
N GLY A 237 12.32 -10.43 22.08
CA GLY A 237 13.46 -11.25 22.53
C GLY A 237 14.27 -11.89 21.41
N LYS A 238 14.02 -11.56 20.14
CA LYS A 238 14.70 -12.13 18.97
C LYS A 238 15.32 -11.03 18.10
N LYS A 239 16.44 -11.30 17.48
CA LYS A 239 16.99 -10.42 16.45
C LYS A 239 16.10 -10.46 15.21
N PRO A 240 15.76 -9.29 14.62
CA PRO A 240 15.01 -9.26 13.37
C PRO A 240 15.87 -9.82 12.22
N GLU A 241 15.22 -10.49 11.29
CA GLU A 241 15.82 -10.80 9.98
C GLU A 241 15.96 -9.51 9.19
N ARG A 242 17.05 -9.37 8.44
CA ARG A 242 17.33 -8.16 7.69
C ARG A 242 17.65 -8.45 6.25
N PHE A 243 17.17 -7.59 5.38
CA PHE A 243 17.48 -7.62 3.96
C PHE A 243 18.02 -6.25 3.50
N GLY A 244 18.83 -6.25 2.45
CA GLY A 244 19.35 -5.00 1.87
C GLY A 244 20.13 -5.21 0.58
N ILE A 245 20.56 -4.12 -0.01
CA ILE A 245 21.48 -4.09 -1.15
C ILE A 245 22.90 -3.82 -0.63
N ASN A 246 23.04 -2.87 0.28
CA ASN A 246 24.31 -2.50 0.91
C ASN A 246 24.56 -3.28 2.21
N TYR A 247 23.51 -3.62 2.94
CA TYR A 247 23.59 -4.46 4.15
C TYR A 247 23.89 -5.90 3.77
N LYS A 248 25.05 -6.44 4.25
CA LYS A 248 25.56 -7.76 3.86
C LYS A 248 25.51 -8.82 4.97
N ASP A 249 25.10 -8.43 6.20
CA ASP A 249 25.04 -9.35 7.36
C ASP A 249 23.73 -10.14 7.45
N GLY A 250 22.91 -10.13 6.38
CA GLY A 250 21.64 -10.82 6.25
C GLY A 250 21.38 -11.26 4.81
N VAL A 251 20.14 -11.12 4.37
CA VAL A 251 19.74 -11.39 2.98
C VAL A 251 20.05 -10.19 2.11
N TYR A 252 20.77 -10.37 1.01
CA TYR A 252 21.15 -9.24 0.17
C TYR A 252 21.16 -9.56 -1.33
N ALA A 253 21.07 -8.50 -2.14
CA ALA A 253 21.26 -8.59 -3.58
C ALA A 253 22.72 -8.38 -3.97
N LYS A 254 23.20 -9.19 -4.92
CA LYS A 254 24.49 -9.03 -5.60
C LYS A 254 24.35 -9.26 -7.09
N ASP A 255 25.36 -8.89 -7.87
CA ASP A 255 25.42 -9.06 -9.33
C ASP A 255 24.18 -8.45 -10.01
N ILE A 256 23.87 -7.18 -9.64
CA ILE A 256 22.68 -6.47 -10.10
C ILE A 256 22.88 -5.99 -11.54
N GLU A 257 22.03 -6.48 -12.43
CA GLU A 257 21.95 -6.09 -13.83
C GLU A 257 20.65 -5.32 -14.10
N ASN A 258 20.76 -4.08 -14.58
CA ASN A 258 19.63 -3.25 -14.93
C ASN A 258 19.17 -3.57 -16.38
N LEU A 259 17.91 -4.00 -16.52
CA LEU A 259 17.30 -4.34 -17.82
C LEU A 259 16.43 -3.17 -18.37
N GLY A 260 16.65 -1.94 -17.89
CA GLY A 260 15.84 -0.77 -18.25
C GLY A 260 14.39 -0.90 -17.79
N LEU A 261 13.44 -0.52 -18.64
CA LEU A 261 12.01 -0.65 -18.34
C LEU A 261 11.51 -2.10 -18.25
N SER A 262 12.37 -3.09 -18.61
CA SER A 262 12.04 -4.51 -18.49
C SER A 262 12.33 -5.07 -17.09
N GLY A 263 12.87 -4.26 -16.18
CA GLY A 263 13.10 -4.65 -14.80
C GLY A 263 14.57 -4.80 -14.40
N THR A 264 14.84 -5.72 -13.47
CA THR A 264 16.19 -5.91 -12.90
C THR A 264 16.43 -7.38 -12.63
N LYS A 265 17.63 -7.86 -12.97
CA LYS A 265 18.12 -9.21 -12.70
C LYS A 265 19.22 -9.15 -11.63
N PHE A 266 19.21 -10.07 -10.67
CA PHE A 266 20.24 -10.12 -9.62
C PHE A 266 20.27 -11.48 -8.92
N VAL A 267 21.28 -11.70 -8.09
CA VAL A 267 21.40 -12.89 -7.22
C VAL A 267 20.97 -12.52 -5.82
N ILE A 268 20.00 -13.26 -5.25
CA ILE A 268 19.70 -13.22 -3.81
C ILE A 268 20.74 -14.09 -3.10
N SER A 269 21.34 -13.55 -2.03
CA SER A 269 22.38 -14.19 -1.26
C SER A 269 22.10 -14.13 0.24
N GLY A 270 22.58 -15.12 0.99
CA GLY A 270 22.45 -15.17 2.46
C GLY A 270 21.10 -15.69 2.96
N LEU A 271 20.18 -16.10 2.08
CA LEU A 271 18.88 -16.66 2.46
C LEU A 271 19.03 -18.16 2.80
N ASN A 272 18.27 -18.60 3.80
CA ASN A 272 18.20 -20.02 4.17
C ASN A 272 16.89 -20.64 3.66
N CYS A 273 16.88 -21.10 2.42
CA CYS A 273 15.73 -21.78 1.84
C CYS A 273 15.64 -23.25 2.34
N VAL A 274 14.43 -23.81 2.33
CA VAL A 274 14.14 -25.19 2.77
C VAL A 274 14.90 -26.23 1.95
N ASP A 275 15.23 -25.93 0.69
CA ASP A 275 16.05 -26.77 -0.21
C ASP A 275 17.58 -26.63 0.03
N GLY A 276 17.98 -25.85 1.03
CA GLY A 276 19.37 -25.59 1.37
C GLY A 276 20.11 -24.62 0.43
N CYS A 277 19.41 -24.07 -0.57
CA CYS A 277 19.99 -23.08 -1.49
C CYS A 277 20.17 -21.74 -0.77
N LYS A 278 21.35 -21.13 -0.92
CA LYS A 278 21.69 -19.86 -0.30
C LYS A 278 21.82 -18.72 -1.29
N ASP A 279 22.17 -19.06 -2.52
CA ASP A 279 22.42 -18.12 -3.62
C ASP A 279 21.64 -18.57 -4.84
N PHE A 280 20.74 -17.73 -5.35
CA PHE A 280 19.99 -18.01 -6.58
C PHE A 280 19.64 -16.74 -7.32
N GLU A 281 19.56 -16.86 -8.64
CA GLU A 281 19.26 -15.76 -9.54
C GLU A 281 17.75 -15.50 -9.59
N VAL A 282 17.37 -14.22 -9.65
CA VAL A 282 15.99 -13.77 -9.83
C VAL A 282 15.93 -12.65 -10.86
N THR A 283 14.78 -12.57 -11.56
CA THR A 283 14.46 -11.45 -12.43
C THR A 283 13.16 -10.83 -11.97
N VAL A 284 13.22 -9.55 -11.60
CA VAL A 284 12.03 -8.74 -11.29
C VAL A 284 11.59 -8.04 -12.56
N PRO A 285 10.43 -8.38 -13.15
CA PRO A 285 9.99 -7.84 -14.45
C PRO A 285 9.32 -6.46 -14.34
N VAL A 286 9.53 -5.75 -13.23
CA VAL A 286 9.02 -4.40 -12.96
C VAL A 286 10.21 -3.47 -12.74
N PRO A 287 10.29 -2.32 -13.44
CA PRO A 287 11.42 -1.43 -13.34
C PRO A 287 11.48 -0.71 -12.00
N GLY A 288 12.70 -0.34 -11.62
CA GLY A 288 12.98 0.47 -10.45
C GLY A 288 13.83 -0.25 -9.41
N HIS A 289 14.89 0.44 -8.96
CA HIS A 289 15.84 -0.08 -7.97
C HIS A 289 15.16 -0.49 -6.65
N HIS A 290 14.08 0.21 -6.27
CA HIS A 290 13.30 -0.11 -5.08
C HIS A 290 12.59 -1.48 -5.17
N MET A 291 12.38 -2.02 -6.36
CA MET A 291 11.78 -3.34 -6.56
C MET A 291 12.71 -4.48 -6.11
N ILE A 292 14.02 -4.24 -6.04
CA ILE A 292 14.99 -5.19 -5.47
C ILE A 292 14.66 -5.40 -3.97
N TYR A 293 14.41 -4.33 -3.22
CA TYR A 293 14.02 -4.44 -1.80
C TYR A 293 12.72 -5.20 -1.60
N ASN A 294 11.72 -4.98 -2.49
CA ASN A 294 10.45 -5.70 -2.42
C ASN A 294 10.65 -7.21 -2.67
N ALA A 295 11.52 -7.57 -3.64
CA ALA A 295 11.87 -8.96 -3.93
C ALA A 295 12.66 -9.62 -2.79
N LEU A 296 13.61 -8.90 -2.15
CA LEU A 296 14.33 -9.38 -0.99
C LEU A 296 13.41 -9.63 0.22
N ALA A 297 12.51 -8.68 0.50
CA ALA A 297 11.50 -8.86 1.55
C ALA A 297 10.61 -10.07 1.28
N ALA A 298 10.16 -10.24 0.03
CA ALA A 298 9.34 -11.39 -0.37
C ALA A 298 10.10 -12.71 -0.28
N ALA A 299 11.40 -12.70 -0.58
CA ALA A 299 12.27 -13.88 -0.43
C ALA A 299 12.43 -14.28 1.05
N CYS A 300 12.65 -13.31 1.95
CA CYS A 300 12.70 -13.58 3.40
C CYS A 300 11.35 -14.20 3.88
N VAL A 301 10.22 -13.63 3.49
CA VAL A 301 8.90 -14.17 3.86
C VAL A 301 8.68 -15.57 3.27
N GLY A 302 9.07 -15.78 2.00
CA GLY A 302 8.99 -17.09 1.34
C GLY A 302 9.79 -18.15 2.07
N ALA A 303 11.04 -17.85 2.43
CA ALA A 303 11.89 -18.78 3.18
C ALA A 303 11.35 -19.05 4.59
N ALA A 304 10.84 -18.02 5.30
CA ALA A 304 10.20 -18.18 6.61
C ALA A 304 8.96 -19.08 6.58
N LEU A 305 8.27 -19.16 5.41
CA LEU A 305 7.14 -20.06 5.16
C LEU A 305 7.55 -21.28 4.32
N GLU A 306 8.84 -21.67 4.37
CA GLU A 306 9.37 -22.92 3.82
C GLU A 306 9.14 -23.09 2.30
N LEU A 307 9.25 -22.01 1.51
CA LEU A 307 9.33 -22.10 0.06
C LEU A 307 10.75 -22.48 -0.37
N THR A 308 10.86 -23.21 -1.47
CA THR A 308 12.13 -23.47 -2.13
C THR A 308 12.65 -22.23 -2.86
N SER A 309 13.97 -22.18 -3.12
CA SER A 309 14.58 -21.11 -3.91
C SER A 309 13.93 -20.96 -5.29
N ALA A 310 13.58 -22.07 -5.94
CA ALA A 310 12.90 -22.08 -7.23
C ALA A 310 11.49 -21.47 -7.13
N GLN A 311 10.70 -21.83 -6.12
CA GLN A 311 9.37 -21.25 -5.91
C GLN A 311 9.45 -19.73 -5.67
N ILE A 312 10.44 -19.27 -4.90
CA ILE A 312 10.68 -17.85 -4.65
C ILE A 312 11.03 -17.13 -5.96
N ALA A 313 11.98 -17.67 -6.73
CA ALA A 313 12.40 -17.08 -8.00
C ALA A 313 11.25 -17.02 -9.01
N ASP A 314 10.48 -18.09 -9.17
CA ASP A 314 9.31 -18.15 -10.05
C ASP A 314 8.20 -17.16 -9.62
N GLY A 315 8.00 -16.99 -8.29
CA GLY A 315 7.02 -16.04 -7.78
C GLY A 315 7.42 -14.60 -8.05
N ILE A 316 8.70 -14.26 -7.93
CA ILE A 316 9.24 -12.94 -8.28
C ILE A 316 9.13 -12.69 -9.79
N ALA A 317 9.44 -13.69 -10.62
CA ALA A 317 9.38 -13.56 -12.08
C ALA A 317 7.94 -13.39 -12.62
N ASP A 318 6.94 -13.89 -11.92
CA ASP A 318 5.52 -13.74 -12.30
C ASP A 318 4.91 -12.39 -11.93
N LEU A 319 5.67 -11.51 -11.23
CA LEU A 319 5.18 -10.21 -10.78
C LEU A 319 4.69 -9.38 -11.95
N LYS A 320 3.49 -8.82 -11.82
CA LYS A 320 2.90 -7.90 -12.79
C LYS A 320 2.84 -6.49 -12.22
N THR A 321 2.91 -5.51 -13.10
CA THR A 321 2.69 -4.11 -12.73
C THR A 321 1.24 -3.91 -12.27
N ILE A 322 1.05 -2.94 -11.37
CA ILE A 322 -0.25 -2.56 -10.83
C ILE A 322 -0.56 -1.18 -11.36
N SER A 323 -1.79 -0.94 -11.80
CA SER A 323 -2.22 0.39 -12.22
C SER A 323 -1.89 1.43 -11.15
N GLY A 324 -1.30 2.54 -11.57
CA GLY A 324 -0.84 3.60 -10.67
C GLY A 324 0.46 3.31 -9.91
N ARG A 325 1.18 2.21 -10.20
CA ARG A 325 2.42 1.81 -9.50
C ARG A 325 3.49 1.34 -10.48
N ASN A 326 4.24 2.29 -11.05
CA ASN A 326 5.24 2.02 -12.10
C ASN A 326 4.70 1.09 -13.21
N ASN A 327 3.44 1.28 -13.58
CA ASN A 327 2.79 0.47 -14.57
C ASN A 327 3.18 0.95 -15.98
N ILE A 328 3.85 0.09 -16.73
CA ILE A 328 4.30 0.42 -18.08
C ILE A 328 3.18 0.12 -19.08
N ILE A 329 2.66 1.17 -19.72
CA ILE A 329 1.61 1.09 -20.72
C ILE A 329 2.21 1.51 -22.07
N LYS A 330 2.25 0.60 -23.02
CA LYS A 330 2.67 0.92 -24.40
C LYS A 330 1.44 1.21 -25.24
N THR A 331 1.38 2.42 -25.79
CA THR A 331 0.36 2.85 -26.73
C THR A 331 0.95 2.88 -28.15
N SER A 332 0.18 3.30 -29.15
CA SER A 332 0.69 3.51 -30.53
C SER A 332 1.65 4.70 -30.62
N LYS A 333 1.55 5.69 -29.70
CA LYS A 333 2.33 6.93 -29.70
C LYS A 333 3.36 7.00 -28.58
N TYR A 334 3.04 6.48 -27.37
CA TYR A 334 3.82 6.72 -26.16
C TYR A 334 4.15 5.44 -25.41
N THR A 335 5.19 5.50 -24.59
CA THR A 335 5.39 4.57 -23.49
C THR A 335 5.09 5.33 -22.18
N LEU A 336 3.96 5.01 -21.52
CA LEU A 336 3.55 5.65 -20.29
C LEU A 336 4.09 4.87 -19.09
N ILE A 337 4.62 5.58 -18.11
CA ILE A 337 4.98 5.08 -16.78
C ILE A 337 3.91 5.62 -15.84
N ASP A 338 2.83 4.85 -15.66
CA ASP A 338 1.73 5.18 -14.77
C ASP A 338 2.13 4.92 -13.31
N ASP A 339 2.47 5.98 -12.58
CA ASP A 339 2.77 5.94 -11.14
C ASP A 339 1.94 6.99 -10.38
N CYS A 340 0.67 7.17 -10.80
CA CYS A 340 -0.21 8.24 -10.36
C CYS A 340 -1.06 7.91 -9.12
N TYR A 341 -0.84 6.79 -8.44
CA TYR A 341 -1.63 6.43 -7.25
C TYR A 341 -1.42 7.41 -6.09
N ASN A 342 -0.18 7.78 -5.77
CA ASN A 342 0.17 8.77 -4.76
C ASN A 342 1.61 9.27 -4.94
N ALA A 343 1.96 10.38 -4.31
CA ALA A 343 3.27 10.99 -4.42
C ALA A 343 3.80 11.49 -3.07
N ASN A 344 5.10 11.29 -2.87
CA ASN A 344 5.93 11.93 -1.85
C ASN A 344 7.35 12.10 -2.39
N PRO A 345 8.24 12.88 -1.75
CA PRO A 345 9.56 13.18 -2.31
C PRO A 345 10.40 11.95 -2.65
N VAL A 346 10.36 10.90 -1.82
CA VAL A 346 11.13 9.65 -2.05
C VAL A 346 10.58 8.89 -3.26
N SER A 347 9.26 8.74 -3.34
CA SER A 347 8.63 8.04 -4.46
C SER A 347 8.73 8.82 -5.77
N MET A 348 8.69 10.16 -5.74
CA MET A 348 8.93 11.00 -6.92
C MET A 348 10.31 10.75 -7.50
N LYS A 349 11.35 10.83 -6.68
CA LYS A 349 12.74 10.58 -7.09
C LYS A 349 12.92 9.16 -7.66
N ALA A 350 12.34 8.16 -7.00
CA ALA A 350 12.40 6.77 -7.49
C ALA A 350 11.71 6.59 -8.85
N SER A 351 10.60 7.28 -9.12
CA SER A 351 9.90 7.21 -10.41
C SER A 351 10.67 7.95 -11.52
N VAL A 352 11.31 9.07 -11.17
CA VAL A 352 12.24 9.78 -12.10
C VAL A 352 13.41 8.87 -12.46
N ASP A 353 13.98 8.10 -11.53
CA ASP A 353 15.01 7.10 -11.82
C ASP A 353 14.52 6.02 -12.78
N VAL A 354 13.25 5.61 -12.69
CA VAL A 354 12.65 4.66 -13.65
C VAL A 354 12.57 5.28 -15.03
N LEU A 355 12.11 6.53 -15.15
CA LEU A 355 12.06 7.23 -16.43
C LEU A 355 13.46 7.42 -17.04
N ASP A 356 14.46 7.73 -16.19
CA ASP A 356 15.85 7.93 -16.62
C ASP A 356 16.46 6.69 -17.28
N MET A 357 15.95 5.48 -16.94
CA MET A 357 16.35 4.21 -17.61
C MET A 357 15.77 4.05 -19.01
N ALA A 358 14.77 4.83 -19.41
CA ALA A 358 14.14 4.71 -20.73
C ALA A 358 15.08 5.19 -21.85
N ILE A 359 14.92 4.59 -23.03
CA ILE A 359 15.66 4.97 -24.24
C ILE A 359 14.79 5.92 -25.05
N GLY A 360 15.34 7.05 -25.50
CA GLY A 360 14.65 8.09 -26.28
C GLY A 360 14.21 9.26 -25.42
N ARG A 361 13.30 10.09 -25.94
CA ARG A 361 12.85 11.33 -25.28
C ARG A 361 12.04 11.01 -24.02
N LYS A 362 12.36 11.71 -22.92
CA LYS A 362 11.87 11.48 -21.57
C LYS A 362 11.08 12.68 -21.08
N VAL A 363 9.84 12.45 -20.72
CA VAL A 363 8.90 13.48 -20.28
C VAL A 363 8.41 13.19 -18.87
N CYS A 364 8.57 14.12 -17.95
CA CYS A 364 7.93 14.08 -16.64
C CYS A 364 6.64 14.90 -16.65
N ILE A 365 5.51 14.33 -16.22
CA ILE A 365 4.27 15.03 -15.90
C ILE A 365 4.02 14.84 -14.41
N LEU A 366 4.32 15.88 -13.64
CA LEU A 366 4.33 15.82 -12.17
C LEU A 366 3.34 16.81 -11.56
N GLY A 367 2.61 16.37 -10.53
CA GLY A 367 1.68 17.21 -9.77
C GLY A 367 2.09 17.40 -8.32
N ASN A 368 1.20 18.04 -7.55
CA ASN A 368 1.42 18.33 -6.14
C ASN A 368 1.59 17.05 -5.30
N MET A 369 2.45 17.14 -4.30
CA MET A 369 2.58 16.19 -3.20
C MET A 369 1.91 16.78 -1.96
N TYR A 370 0.91 16.09 -1.40
CA TYR A 370 0.19 16.55 -0.21
C TYR A 370 0.70 15.86 1.07
N GLU A 371 0.22 16.31 2.23
CA GLU A 371 0.53 15.77 3.57
C GLU A 371 2.01 15.93 3.99
N LEU A 372 2.72 16.91 3.45
CA LEU A 372 4.13 17.16 3.74
C LEU A 372 4.38 18.18 4.86
N GLY A 373 3.31 18.84 5.36
CA GLY A 373 3.38 19.85 6.41
C GLY A 373 4.04 21.16 5.95
N GLU A 374 4.56 21.94 6.90
CA GLU A 374 5.06 23.30 6.63
C GLU A 374 6.22 23.37 5.62
N ASN A 375 6.95 22.28 5.41
CA ASN A 375 8.12 22.24 4.53
C ASN A 375 7.77 21.78 3.09
N GLU A 376 6.50 21.73 2.73
CA GLU A 376 6.04 21.17 1.45
C GLU A 376 6.70 21.83 0.22
N LYS A 377 6.86 23.15 0.20
CA LYS A 377 7.48 23.89 -0.91
C LYS A 377 8.95 23.52 -1.12
N ASN A 378 9.73 23.43 -0.03
CA ASN A 378 11.12 23.03 -0.12
C ASN A 378 11.27 21.58 -0.58
N LEU A 379 10.36 20.68 -0.11
CA LEU A 379 10.38 19.29 -0.53
C LEU A 379 10.03 19.10 -2.02
N HIS A 380 9.16 19.96 -2.58
CA HIS A 380 8.93 20.01 -4.02
C HIS A 380 10.16 20.55 -4.76
N TYR A 381 10.75 21.63 -4.29
CA TYR A 381 11.97 22.19 -4.84
C TYR A 381 13.13 21.17 -4.87
N ASP A 382 13.34 20.42 -3.79
CA ASP A 382 14.35 19.35 -3.71
C ASP A 382 14.13 18.22 -4.72
N VAL A 383 12.88 17.94 -5.08
CA VAL A 383 12.56 17.00 -6.18
C VAL A 383 12.99 17.61 -7.51
N GLY A 384 12.77 18.91 -7.71
CA GLY A 384 13.22 19.61 -8.90
C GLY A 384 14.74 19.61 -9.06
N GLN A 385 15.47 19.92 -7.98
CA GLN A 385 16.95 19.81 -7.96
C GLN A 385 17.41 18.39 -8.34
N TYR A 386 16.71 17.36 -7.86
CA TYR A 386 17.01 15.98 -8.21
C TYR A 386 16.75 15.69 -9.70
N ILE A 387 15.66 16.18 -10.28
CA ILE A 387 15.36 16.05 -11.71
C ILE A 387 16.47 16.68 -12.54
N GLY A 388 16.99 17.84 -12.13
CA GLY A 388 18.13 18.50 -12.77
C GLY A 388 19.40 17.64 -12.85
N THR A 389 19.56 16.61 -12.00
CA THR A 389 20.67 15.65 -12.08
C THR A 389 20.47 14.54 -13.11
N LYS A 390 19.30 14.48 -13.77
CA LYS A 390 18.88 13.39 -14.66
C LYS A 390 18.78 13.86 -16.11
N ASN A 391 18.77 12.90 -17.03
CA ASN A 391 18.61 13.19 -18.46
C ASN A 391 17.11 13.24 -18.81
N ILE A 392 16.42 14.29 -18.36
CA ILE A 392 14.99 14.52 -18.65
C ILE A 392 14.87 15.61 -19.71
N ASP A 393 14.22 15.30 -20.81
CA ASP A 393 14.08 16.23 -21.95
C ASP A 393 12.97 17.28 -21.72
N VAL A 394 11.89 16.87 -21.03
CA VAL A 394 10.75 17.76 -20.75
C VAL A 394 10.24 17.54 -19.33
N LEU A 395 10.03 18.63 -18.61
CA LEU A 395 9.33 18.66 -17.34
C LEU A 395 8.03 19.45 -17.48
N ILE A 396 6.92 18.78 -17.21
CA ILE A 396 5.58 19.38 -17.12
C ILE A 396 5.16 19.32 -15.66
N THR A 397 4.82 20.45 -15.06
CA THR A 397 4.30 20.52 -13.70
C THR A 397 2.86 21.05 -13.71
N ILE A 398 1.98 20.46 -12.88
CA ILE A 398 0.58 20.84 -12.77
C ILE A 398 0.24 21.09 -11.30
N GLY A 399 -0.22 22.31 -11.00
CA GLY A 399 -0.59 22.78 -9.67
C GLY A 399 0.46 23.68 -9.01
N ASP A 400 0.00 24.41 -8.01
CA ASP A 400 0.75 25.47 -7.32
C ASP A 400 2.02 25.00 -6.60
N LEU A 401 1.95 23.88 -5.91
CA LEU A 401 3.11 23.28 -5.24
C LEU A 401 4.08 22.66 -6.24
N ALA A 402 3.57 22.04 -7.31
CA ALA A 402 4.41 21.43 -8.34
C ALA A 402 5.27 22.46 -9.09
N ARG A 403 4.89 23.74 -9.13
CA ARG A 403 5.74 24.83 -9.65
C ARG A 403 7.09 24.93 -8.94
N HIS A 404 7.17 24.57 -7.67
CA HIS A 404 8.45 24.53 -6.96
C HIS A 404 9.37 23.41 -7.48
N ILE A 405 8.81 22.33 -8.09
CA ILE A 405 9.61 21.32 -8.80
C ILE A 405 10.24 21.97 -10.04
N ALA A 406 9.46 22.71 -10.83
CA ALA A 406 9.95 23.42 -12.00
C ALA A 406 11.06 24.41 -11.62
N MET A 407 10.84 25.23 -10.58
CA MET A 407 11.85 26.18 -10.06
C MET A 407 13.14 25.47 -9.65
N GLY A 408 13.05 24.37 -8.91
CA GLY A 408 14.24 23.63 -8.49
C GLY A 408 15.02 23.03 -9.65
N THR A 409 14.32 22.56 -10.71
CA THR A 409 14.97 22.05 -11.92
C THR A 409 15.67 23.17 -12.69
N ASP A 410 15.00 24.30 -12.86
CA ASP A 410 15.53 25.50 -13.54
C ASP A 410 16.79 26.02 -12.85
N ASP A 411 16.73 26.24 -11.54
CA ASP A 411 17.87 26.71 -10.73
C ASP A 411 19.07 25.74 -10.79
N TYR A 412 18.79 24.40 -10.83
CA TYR A 412 19.86 23.40 -10.96
C TYR A 412 20.56 23.51 -12.32
N MET A 413 19.77 23.57 -13.40
CA MET A 413 20.28 23.68 -14.77
C MET A 413 21.09 24.96 -14.99
N GLU A 414 20.55 26.10 -14.54
CA GLU A 414 21.24 27.39 -14.62
C GLU A 414 22.59 27.34 -13.90
N THR A 415 22.64 26.77 -12.70
CA THR A 415 23.84 26.75 -11.85
C THR A 415 24.93 25.82 -12.38
N HIS A 416 24.56 24.65 -12.97
CA HIS A 416 25.52 23.59 -13.29
C HIS A 416 25.89 23.52 -14.77
N PHE A 417 25.00 23.89 -15.68
CA PHE A 417 25.20 23.68 -17.11
C PHE A 417 25.23 24.97 -17.93
N GLY A 418 24.68 26.10 -17.41
CA GLY A 418 24.62 27.35 -18.14
C GLY A 418 23.83 27.32 -19.45
N SER A 419 23.15 26.21 -19.73
CA SER A 419 22.28 25.96 -20.88
C SER A 419 21.10 25.09 -20.48
N TYR A 420 19.96 25.32 -21.12
CA TYR A 420 18.72 24.62 -20.81
C TYR A 420 18.60 23.38 -21.72
N ASP A 421 18.94 22.22 -21.20
CA ASP A 421 18.73 20.94 -21.92
C ASP A 421 17.37 20.29 -21.59
N CYS A 422 16.61 20.85 -20.63
CA CYS A 422 15.27 20.41 -20.25
C CYS A 422 14.23 21.51 -20.54
N GLU A 423 13.24 21.19 -21.37
CA GLU A 423 12.11 22.06 -21.66
C GLU A 423 11.13 22.04 -20.48
N ILE A 424 10.79 23.19 -19.86
CA ILE A 424 9.96 23.27 -18.67
C ILE A 424 8.63 23.97 -18.96
N HIS A 425 7.51 23.29 -18.63
CA HIS A 425 6.16 23.83 -18.73
C HIS A 425 5.46 23.72 -17.38
N SER A 426 4.77 24.78 -16.96
CA SER A 426 4.01 24.80 -15.71
C SER A 426 2.58 25.24 -15.95
N PHE A 427 1.63 24.45 -15.51
CA PHE A 427 0.18 24.69 -15.64
C PHE A 427 -0.45 24.85 -14.24
N ASP A 428 -1.48 25.67 -14.15
CA ASP A 428 -2.21 25.87 -12.90
C ASP A 428 -3.08 24.65 -12.56
N ASP A 429 -3.69 24.06 -13.59
CA ASP A 429 -4.61 22.95 -13.44
C ASP A 429 -4.62 21.99 -14.66
N MET A 430 -5.48 20.99 -14.57
CA MET A 430 -5.68 19.98 -15.61
C MET A 430 -6.30 20.55 -16.89
N GLU A 431 -7.07 21.62 -16.80
CA GLU A 431 -7.74 22.22 -17.96
C GLU A 431 -6.72 22.92 -18.85
N GLU A 432 -5.81 23.71 -18.27
CA GLU A 432 -4.69 24.34 -19.00
C GLU A 432 -3.76 23.29 -19.64
N PHE A 433 -3.42 22.23 -18.89
CA PHE A 433 -2.63 21.11 -19.43
C PHE A 433 -3.33 20.46 -20.64
N ASN A 434 -4.62 20.18 -20.55
CA ASN A 434 -5.39 19.54 -21.62
C ASN A 434 -5.45 20.38 -22.90
N MET A 435 -5.35 21.70 -22.81
CA MET A 435 -5.27 22.58 -23.98
C MET A 435 -3.91 22.59 -24.67
N ALA A 436 -2.84 22.28 -23.95
CA ALA A 436 -1.47 22.48 -24.39
C ALA A 436 -0.70 21.18 -24.73
N TYR A 437 -1.00 20.05 -24.08
CA TYR A 437 -0.16 18.84 -24.10
C TYR A 437 0.15 18.34 -25.53
N SER A 438 -0.80 18.43 -26.45
CA SER A 438 -0.63 17.92 -27.81
C SER A 438 0.42 18.70 -28.63
N SER A 439 0.77 19.92 -28.21
CA SER A 439 1.85 20.72 -28.82
C SER A 439 3.23 20.43 -28.22
N ILE A 440 3.27 19.80 -27.05
CA ILE A 440 4.50 19.53 -26.27
C ILE A 440 4.95 18.07 -26.47
N LEU A 441 4.01 17.13 -26.36
CA LEU A 441 4.30 15.70 -26.49
C LEU A 441 4.57 15.30 -27.95
N LYS A 442 5.45 14.31 -28.14
CA LYS A 442 5.86 13.80 -29.46
C LYS A 442 5.73 12.28 -29.50
N ASP A 443 5.54 11.76 -30.69
CA ASP A 443 5.51 10.30 -30.89
C ASP A 443 6.81 9.65 -30.37
N ASN A 444 6.66 8.49 -29.73
CA ASN A 444 7.69 7.71 -29.06
C ASN A 444 8.24 8.34 -27.76
N ASP A 445 7.56 9.32 -27.18
CA ASP A 445 7.92 9.80 -25.83
C ASP A 445 7.75 8.70 -24.77
N ASN A 446 8.69 8.67 -23.83
CA ASN A 446 8.54 7.95 -22.58
C ASN A 446 8.04 8.94 -21.53
N ILE A 447 6.86 8.71 -20.96
CA ILE A 447 6.15 9.70 -20.16
C ILE A 447 5.90 9.15 -18.76
N LEU A 448 6.53 9.76 -17.74
CA LEU A 448 6.20 9.52 -16.34
C LEU A 448 5.02 10.40 -15.92
N ILE A 449 4.00 9.79 -15.30
CA ILE A 449 2.81 10.48 -14.80
C ILE A 449 2.69 10.20 -13.30
N LYS A 450 2.85 11.26 -12.45
CA LYS A 450 2.85 11.09 -11.00
C LYS A 450 2.38 12.33 -10.24
N ALA A 451 1.46 12.11 -9.29
CA ALA A 451 0.97 13.11 -8.35
C ALA A 451 0.35 12.45 -7.11
N SER A 452 0.00 13.26 -6.11
CA SER A 452 -0.87 12.80 -5.02
C SER A 452 -2.24 12.39 -5.55
N HIS A 453 -2.85 11.40 -4.90
CA HIS A 453 -4.12 10.78 -5.32
C HIS A 453 -5.25 11.79 -5.58
N ALA A 454 -5.33 12.84 -4.76
CA ALA A 454 -6.34 13.90 -4.90
C ALA A 454 -6.23 14.70 -6.21
N MET A 455 -5.08 14.66 -6.89
CA MET A 455 -4.85 15.32 -8.17
C MET A 455 -5.50 14.59 -9.37
N LYS A 456 -5.95 13.34 -9.19
CA LYS A 456 -6.61 12.52 -10.21
C LYS A 456 -5.82 12.33 -11.51
N PHE A 457 -4.51 12.20 -11.42
CA PHE A 457 -3.64 12.01 -12.59
C PHE A 457 -3.89 10.71 -13.38
N ALA A 458 -4.71 9.80 -12.85
CA ALA A 458 -5.26 8.68 -13.62
C ALA A 458 -6.03 9.15 -14.88
N ASP A 459 -6.63 10.34 -14.83
CA ASP A 459 -7.33 10.94 -15.98
C ASP A 459 -6.35 11.28 -17.11
N ILE A 460 -5.10 11.70 -16.80
CA ILE A 460 -4.03 11.89 -17.81
C ILE A 460 -3.63 10.55 -18.44
N VAL A 461 -3.47 9.51 -17.60
CA VAL A 461 -3.14 8.16 -18.09
C VAL A 461 -4.21 7.68 -19.04
N GLU A 462 -5.49 7.86 -18.70
CA GLU A 462 -6.62 7.50 -19.55
C GLU A 462 -6.64 8.30 -20.84
N LEU A 463 -6.42 9.62 -20.78
CA LEU A 463 -6.35 10.51 -21.93
C LEU A 463 -5.27 10.05 -22.91
N LEU A 464 -4.02 9.93 -22.46
CA LEU A 464 -2.89 9.58 -23.30
C LEU A 464 -2.93 8.11 -23.79
N SER A 465 -3.65 7.24 -23.09
CA SER A 465 -3.87 5.86 -23.54
C SER A 465 -4.88 5.74 -24.67
N LYS A 466 -5.77 6.73 -24.84
CA LYS A 466 -6.80 6.78 -25.89
C LYS A 466 -6.35 7.51 -27.15
N ASP A 467 -5.25 8.25 -27.11
CA ASP A 467 -4.64 8.94 -28.26
C ASP A 467 -4.01 7.93 -29.24
N ASN A 468 -4.89 7.19 -29.92
CA ASN A 468 -4.54 6.22 -30.96
C ASN A 468 -4.62 6.84 -32.37
#